data_499d0eb9031cd27129314c54f1fd8a4b
#
_entry.id   499d0eb9031cd27129314c54f1fd8a4b
#
_cell.length_a   1.000
_cell.length_b   1.000
_cell.length_c   1.000
_cell.angle_alpha   90.00
_cell.angle_beta   90.00
_cell.angle_gamma   90.00
#
_symmetry.space_group_name_H-M   'P 1'
#
loop_
_entity.id
_entity.type
_entity.pdbx_description
1 polymer ?
#
loop_
_entity_poly.entity_id
_entity_poly.type
_entity_poly.pdbx_seq_one_letter_code
_entity_poly.pdbx_strand_id
1 'polypeptide(L)'
;QTDSGRDGSICGYLQNHVASVFAGTLMTAFSPLPLYRLCGIVWFFFPVLACLLASPVRDRTRTATDVQRRTVSRYAREIFAFFDENVSHKTHWLPPDNLQLSPAECTAYRTSPTNIGFYMLSLLAARDFGFIGSAVLAERMGQTIGTVSRLEKCRGQLYNWYDIKTLRPLGNRYISAVDSGNFVTMLVCVAAGLDEYSHEDIRLAELAADCRSIVRDADFGMFWNPKKHMLYLGCDGEGKPQGSICYDMLMSEIRTTCYWLCASGRLPKKLWQSLSRTITAENGYIGMVSWAGSCFEYFMPELFLKREKDSFIDESLRFALSGQKHHRKNGIFGVSESGYFAFDPDMNYRYKVHGVPKLALKRYPRGEFVV
;
A
#
# COMPACT_ATOMS: atom_id res chain seq x y z
N GLN A 1 5.08 -20.65 9.19
CA GLN A 1 3.82 -20.87 9.87
C GLN A 1 3.56 -22.34 9.83
N THR A 2 3.63 -22.98 10.98
CA THR A 2 3.15 -24.32 11.16
C THR A 2 1.64 -24.27 11.00
N ASP A 3 1.16 -24.74 9.89
CA ASP A 3 -0.23 -25.10 9.68
C ASP A 3 -0.49 -26.34 10.55
N SER A 4 -0.62 -26.11 11.85
CA SER A 4 -1.18 -27.11 12.72
C SER A 4 -2.65 -27.17 12.34
N GLY A 5 -3.06 -28.25 11.67
CA GLY A 5 -4.45 -28.54 11.34
C GLY A 5 -5.32 -28.46 12.58
N ARG A 6 -5.69 -27.25 12.96
CA ARG A 6 -6.67 -26.98 14.00
C ARG A 6 -8.02 -27.18 13.37
N ASP A 7 -8.57 -28.34 13.67
CA ASP A 7 -9.99 -28.59 13.46
C ASP A 7 -10.76 -27.45 14.13
N GLY A 8 -11.36 -26.56 13.34
CA GLY A 8 -12.18 -25.42 13.81
C GLY A 8 -13.53 -25.88 14.41
N SER A 9 -13.65 -27.15 14.74
CA SER A 9 -14.82 -27.71 15.39
C SER A 9 -14.88 -27.35 16.87
N ILE A 10 -16.08 -27.35 17.45
CA ILE A 10 -16.29 -27.20 18.90
C ILE A 10 -15.45 -28.23 19.67
N CYS A 11 -15.30 -29.44 19.15
CA CYS A 11 -14.47 -30.49 19.73
C CYS A 11 -12.99 -30.08 19.86
N GLY A 12 -12.41 -29.47 18.82
CA GLY A 12 -11.04 -28.97 18.86
C GLY A 12 -10.86 -27.85 19.89
N TYR A 13 -11.84 -26.95 20.01
CA TYR A 13 -11.81 -25.92 21.06
C TYR A 13 -11.96 -26.49 22.46
N LEU A 14 -12.81 -27.47 22.67
CA LEU A 14 -12.94 -28.18 23.95
C LEU A 14 -11.63 -28.83 24.36
N GLN A 15 -10.95 -29.52 23.45
CA GLN A 15 -9.65 -30.17 23.73
C GLN A 15 -8.58 -29.17 24.13
N ASN A 16 -8.52 -28.01 23.46
CA ASN A 16 -7.53 -26.96 23.75
C ASN A 16 -7.82 -26.19 25.05
N HIS A 17 -9.05 -26.24 25.56
CA HIS A 17 -9.52 -25.49 26.74
C HIS A 17 -10.03 -26.38 27.87
N VAL A 18 -9.55 -27.60 27.95
CA VAL A 18 -9.95 -28.57 29.02
C VAL A 18 -9.78 -27.98 30.43
N ALA A 19 -8.68 -27.21 30.63
CA ALA A 19 -8.41 -26.56 31.90
C ALA A 19 -9.49 -25.51 32.25
N SER A 20 -10.00 -24.77 31.26
CA SER A 20 -11.10 -23.79 31.48
C SER A 20 -12.41 -24.48 31.84
N VAL A 21 -12.73 -25.59 31.16
CA VAL A 21 -13.94 -26.37 31.48
C VAL A 21 -13.85 -26.96 32.89
N PHE A 22 -12.70 -27.54 33.23
CA PHE A 22 -12.48 -28.12 34.56
C PHE A 22 -12.54 -27.09 35.68
N ALA A 23 -11.81 -25.98 35.54
CA ALA A 23 -11.83 -24.88 36.49
C ALA A 23 -13.23 -24.25 36.62
N GLY A 24 -13.93 -24.05 35.51
CA GLY A 24 -15.30 -23.58 35.49
C GLY A 24 -16.27 -24.50 36.24
N THR A 25 -16.14 -25.81 36.06
CA THR A 25 -16.94 -26.82 36.78
C THR A 25 -16.69 -26.76 38.28
N LEU A 26 -15.43 -26.73 38.71
CA LEU A 26 -15.08 -26.64 40.13
C LEU A 26 -15.60 -25.34 40.78
N MET A 27 -15.40 -24.21 40.12
CA MET A 27 -15.87 -22.92 40.63
C MET A 27 -17.39 -22.87 40.74
N THR A 28 -18.11 -23.44 39.79
CA THR A 28 -19.58 -23.46 39.79
C THR A 28 -20.14 -24.38 40.87
N ALA A 29 -19.52 -25.57 41.05
CA ALA A 29 -20.02 -26.61 41.98
C ALA A 29 -19.66 -26.29 43.44
N PHE A 30 -18.45 -25.82 43.71
CA PHE A 30 -17.90 -25.80 45.09
C PHE A 30 -17.72 -24.38 45.67
N SER A 31 -17.84 -23.32 44.87
CA SER A 31 -17.66 -21.98 45.44
C SER A 31 -18.85 -21.56 46.30
N PRO A 32 -18.60 -21.04 47.51
CA PRO A 32 -19.65 -20.49 48.38
C PRO A 32 -20.16 -19.14 47.90
N LEU A 33 -19.38 -18.40 47.09
CA LEU A 33 -19.68 -17.03 46.66
C LEU A 33 -20.43 -17.04 45.31
N PRO A 34 -21.61 -16.41 45.21
CA PRO A 34 -22.42 -16.37 43.99
C PRO A 34 -21.65 -15.80 42.78
N LEU A 35 -20.82 -14.77 43.02
CA LEU A 35 -20.00 -14.18 41.97
C LEU A 35 -19.03 -15.19 41.34
N TYR A 36 -18.37 -16.00 42.15
CA TYR A 36 -17.43 -17.04 41.63
C TYR A 36 -18.16 -18.16 40.90
N ARG A 37 -19.39 -18.50 41.32
CA ARG A 37 -20.21 -19.45 40.55
C ARG A 37 -20.57 -18.89 39.16
N LEU A 38 -20.91 -17.59 39.07
CA LEU A 38 -21.17 -16.92 37.79
C LEU A 38 -19.92 -16.95 36.90
N CYS A 39 -18.74 -16.61 37.44
CA CYS A 39 -17.49 -16.70 36.73
C CYS A 39 -17.19 -18.15 36.27
N GLY A 40 -17.51 -19.13 37.11
CA GLY A 40 -17.36 -20.55 36.77
C GLY A 40 -18.21 -20.96 35.55
N ILE A 41 -19.45 -20.50 35.50
CA ILE A 41 -20.35 -20.72 34.35
C ILE A 41 -19.75 -20.12 33.06
N VAL A 42 -19.26 -18.87 33.14
CA VAL A 42 -18.62 -18.24 31.99
C VAL A 42 -17.39 -19.01 31.53
N TRP A 43 -16.54 -19.47 32.44
CA TRP A 43 -15.35 -20.27 32.12
C TRP A 43 -15.68 -21.64 31.57
N PHE A 44 -16.74 -22.27 32.06
CA PHE A 44 -17.22 -23.56 31.53
C PHE A 44 -17.67 -23.44 30.07
N PHE A 45 -18.39 -22.35 29.71
CA PHE A 45 -18.84 -22.10 28.34
C PHE A 45 -17.80 -21.39 27.46
N PHE A 46 -16.66 -20.97 28.01
CA PHE A 46 -15.63 -20.24 27.27
C PHE A 46 -15.17 -20.91 25.96
N PRO A 47 -14.94 -22.24 25.89
CA PRO A 47 -14.57 -22.90 24.63
C PRO A 47 -15.62 -22.75 23.52
N VAL A 48 -16.91 -22.82 23.90
CA VAL A 48 -18.02 -22.64 22.96
C VAL A 48 -18.06 -21.18 22.47
N LEU A 49 -17.94 -20.23 23.40
CA LEU A 49 -17.89 -18.82 23.07
C LEU A 49 -16.67 -18.49 22.18
N ALA A 50 -15.50 -19.03 22.52
CA ALA A 50 -14.28 -18.86 21.71
C ALA A 50 -14.44 -19.46 20.30
N CYS A 51 -15.05 -20.64 20.17
CA CYS A 51 -15.36 -21.25 18.88
C CYS A 51 -16.32 -20.39 18.05
N LEU A 52 -17.37 -19.86 18.65
CA LEU A 52 -18.35 -18.99 17.97
C LEU A 52 -17.70 -17.68 17.51
N LEU A 53 -16.88 -17.06 18.36
CA LEU A 53 -16.19 -15.80 18.04
C LEU A 53 -15.07 -15.99 17.00
N ALA A 54 -14.42 -17.16 16.99
CA ALA A 54 -13.36 -17.49 16.05
C ALA A 54 -13.88 -18.16 14.77
N SER A 55 -15.18 -18.47 14.70
CA SER A 55 -15.77 -19.06 13.49
C SER A 55 -15.66 -18.07 12.32
N PRO A 56 -15.04 -18.46 11.20
CA PRO A 56 -14.91 -17.57 10.06
C PRO A 56 -16.29 -17.17 9.57
N VAL A 57 -16.54 -15.88 9.51
CA VAL A 57 -17.73 -15.36 8.82
C VAL A 57 -17.63 -15.82 7.37
N ARG A 58 -18.54 -16.70 6.94
CA ARG A 58 -18.57 -17.17 5.55
C ARG A 58 -18.68 -15.98 4.64
N ASP A 59 -17.62 -15.71 3.90
CA ASP A 59 -17.61 -14.70 2.86
C ASP A 59 -18.56 -15.16 1.77
N ARG A 60 -19.72 -14.53 1.69
CA ARG A 60 -20.52 -14.60 0.48
C ARG A 60 -19.79 -13.72 -0.54
N THR A 61 -18.79 -14.28 -1.21
CA THR A 61 -18.20 -13.66 -2.40
C THR A 61 -19.32 -13.44 -3.39
N ARG A 62 -19.83 -12.21 -3.44
CA ARG A 62 -20.78 -11.84 -4.47
C ARG A 62 -19.99 -11.77 -5.77
N THR A 63 -20.32 -12.63 -6.71
CA THR A 63 -19.82 -12.49 -8.09
C THR A 63 -20.23 -11.12 -8.63
N ALA A 64 -19.27 -10.39 -9.19
CA ALA A 64 -19.55 -9.09 -9.78
C ALA A 64 -20.57 -9.23 -10.90
N THR A 65 -21.57 -8.36 -10.93
CA THR A 65 -22.56 -8.30 -12.01
C THR A 65 -21.89 -7.82 -13.30
N ASP A 66 -22.51 -8.09 -14.46
CA ASP A 66 -21.98 -7.62 -15.75
C ASP A 66 -21.90 -6.08 -15.83
N VAL A 67 -22.80 -5.38 -15.17
CA VAL A 67 -22.74 -3.91 -15.06
C VAL A 67 -21.50 -3.47 -14.28
N GLN A 68 -21.22 -4.13 -13.15
CA GLN A 68 -20.04 -3.84 -12.36
C GLN A 68 -18.75 -4.15 -13.11
N ARG A 69 -18.69 -5.29 -13.82
CA ARG A 69 -17.53 -5.66 -14.64
C ARG A 69 -17.27 -4.62 -15.73
N ARG A 70 -18.31 -4.21 -16.48
CA ARG A 70 -18.19 -3.17 -17.52
C ARG A 70 -17.75 -1.84 -16.94
N THR A 71 -18.26 -1.45 -15.77
CA THR A 71 -17.88 -0.21 -15.10
C THR A 71 -16.41 -0.23 -14.70
N VAL A 72 -15.94 -1.33 -14.09
CA VAL A 72 -14.51 -1.49 -13.71
C VAL A 72 -13.62 -1.49 -14.95
N SER A 73 -13.98 -2.21 -16.01
CA SER A 73 -13.22 -2.24 -17.26
C SER A 73 -13.14 -0.85 -17.92
N ARG A 74 -14.22 -0.06 -17.86
CA ARG A 74 -14.20 1.33 -18.35
C ARG A 74 -13.22 2.18 -17.55
N TYR A 75 -13.28 2.15 -16.23
CA TYR A 75 -12.33 2.89 -15.39
C TYR A 75 -10.87 2.44 -15.60
N ALA A 76 -10.65 1.13 -15.72
CA ALA A 76 -9.32 0.63 -16.03
C ALA A 76 -8.78 1.18 -17.36
N ARG A 77 -9.62 1.27 -18.39
CA ARG A 77 -9.25 1.85 -19.70
C ARG A 77 -8.97 3.35 -19.60
N GLU A 78 -9.81 4.09 -18.88
CA GLU A 78 -9.63 5.54 -18.67
C GLU A 78 -8.33 5.83 -17.93
N ILE A 79 -8.01 5.03 -16.89
CA ILE A 79 -6.73 5.14 -16.16
C ILE A 79 -5.54 4.80 -17.07
N PHE A 80 -5.65 3.71 -17.86
CA PHE A 80 -4.56 3.31 -18.77
C PHE A 80 -4.34 4.35 -19.87
N ALA A 81 -5.39 5.03 -20.34
CA ALA A 81 -5.31 6.05 -21.39
C ALA A 81 -4.30 7.16 -21.03
N PHE A 82 -4.20 7.57 -19.75
CA PHE A 82 -3.18 8.53 -19.31
C PHE A 82 -1.77 8.07 -19.69
N PHE A 83 -1.44 6.82 -19.44
CA PHE A 83 -0.13 6.29 -19.78
C PHE A 83 0.02 6.05 -21.29
N ASP A 84 -1.01 5.52 -21.95
CA ASP A 84 -0.98 5.21 -23.37
C ASP A 84 -0.74 6.46 -24.23
N GLU A 85 -1.33 7.59 -23.84
CA GLU A 85 -1.23 8.87 -24.57
C GLU A 85 0.06 9.65 -24.22
N ASN A 86 0.59 9.51 -23.00
CA ASN A 86 1.67 10.37 -22.51
C ASN A 86 3.05 9.68 -22.43
N VAL A 87 3.13 8.36 -22.60
CA VAL A 87 4.40 7.61 -22.58
C VAL A 87 4.80 7.18 -23.98
N SER A 88 5.93 7.68 -24.44
CA SER A 88 6.42 7.40 -25.81
C SER A 88 7.95 7.54 -25.90
N HIS A 89 8.50 7.37 -27.08
CA HIS A 89 9.91 7.65 -27.35
C HIS A 89 10.34 9.09 -27.02
N LYS A 90 9.40 10.06 -27.09
CA LYS A 90 9.64 11.48 -26.75
C LYS A 90 9.86 11.69 -25.25
N THR A 91 9.34 10.80 -24.43
CA THR A 91 9.50 10.79 -22.98
C THR A 91 10.45 9.69 -22.50
N HIS A 92 11.24 9.13 -23.41
CA HIS A 92 12.12 7.98 -23.15
C HIS A 92 11.40 6.80 -22.48
N TRP A 93 10.12 6.61 -22.80
CA TRP A 93 9.25 5.57 -22.24
C TRP A 93 9.05 5.67 -20.72
N LEU A 94 9.18 6.89 -20.19
CA LEU A 94 8.88 7.23 -18.80
C LEU A 94 7.58 8.04 -18.71
N PRO A 95 6.73 7.80 -17.71
CA PRO A 95 5.49 8.58 -17.52
C PRO A 95 5.81 9.97 -16.97
N PRO A 96 5.09 11.02 -17.43
CA PRO A 96 5.11 12.30 -16.75
C PRO A 96 4.45 12.19 -15.37
N ASP A 97 4.75 13.13 -14.48
CA ASP A 97 4.19 13.18 -13.14
C ASP A 97 2.68 13.42 -13.15
N ASN A 98 2.28 14.44 -13.91
CA ASN A 98 0.88 14.79 -14.06
C ASN A 98 0.64 15.60 -15.35
N LEU A 99 -0.64 15.68 -15.71
CA LEU A 99 -1.15 16.54 -16.76
C LEU A 99 -2.20 17.47 -16.16
N GLN A 100 -1.93 18.76 -16.16
CA GLN A 100 -2.89 19.79 -15.77
C GLN A 100 -3.69 20.22 -17.00
N LEU A 101 -5.01 20.20 -16.92
CA LEU A 101 -5.90 20.60 -18.03
C LEU A 101 -6.44 22.03 -17.88
N SER A 102 -6.50 22.55 -16.65
CA SER A 102 -7.04 23.89 -16.33
C SER A 102 -6.32 24.42 -15.08
N PRO A 103 -6.14 25.75 -14.92
CA PRO A 103 -6.53 26.84 -15.82
C PRO A 103 -5.63 26.99 -17.04
N ALA A 104 -4.44 26.41 -17.03
CA ALA A 104 -3.52 26.34 -18.16
C ALA A 104 -3.12 24.87 -18.38
N GLU A 105 -3.15 24.43 -19.62
CA GLU A 105 -2.68 23.09 -19.95
C GLU A 105 -1.16 23.01 -19.78
N CYS A 106 -0.72 22.06 -18.96
CA CYS A 106 0.70 21.83 -18.67
C CYS A 106 0.98 20.37 -18.37
N THR A 107 2.00 19.82 -19.00
CA THR A 107 2.52 18.49 -18.67
C THR A 107 3.77 18.64 -17.79
N ALA A 108 3.76 18.03 -16.63
CA ALA A 108 4.93 17.97 -15.75
C ALA A 108 5.93 16.93 -16.25
N TYR A 109 6.89 17.32 -17.08
CA TYR A 109 7.89 16.46 -17.71
C TYR A 109 8.98 15.99 -16.73
N ARG A 110 8.55 15.56 -15.56
CA ARG A 110 9.38 14.90 -14.54
C ARG A 110 8.73 13.58 -14.15
N THR A 111 9.51 12.66 -13.59
CA THR A 111 9.02 11.37 -13.10
C THR A 111 9.70 10.98 -11.79
N SER A 112 9.01 10.16 -11.01
CA SER A 112 9.52 9.55 -9.78
C SER A 112 9.61 8.03 -9.92
N PRO A 113 10.33 7.34 -9.02
CA PRO A 113 10.33 5.88 -8.98
C PRO A 113 8.92 5.29 -8.84
N THR A 114 8.06 5.93 -8.03
CA THR A 114 6.64 5.52 -7.87
C THR A 114 5.88 5.63 -9.20
N ASN A 115 6.05 6.73 -9.94
CA ASN A 115 5.37 6.91 -11.24
C ASN A 115 5.80 5.84 -12.25
N ILE A 116 7.09 5.54 -12.32
CA ILE A 116 7.63 4.49 -13.21
C ILE A 116 7.03 3.13 -12.84
N GLY A 117 7.03 2.79 -11.56
CA GLY A 117 6.45 1.54 -11.09
C GLY A 117 4.97 1.40 -11.41
N PHE A 118 4.16 2.45 -11.22
CA PHE A 118 2.75 2.45 -11.60
C PHE A 118 2.54 2.30 -13.10
N TYR A 119 3.36 2.93 -13.93
CA TYR A 119 3.30 2.71 -15.37
C TYR A 119 3.54 1.23 -15.74
N MET A 120 4.57 0.62 -15.17
CA MET A 120 4.88 -0.79 -15.43
C MET A 120 3.75 -1.72 -14.97
N LEU A 121 3.13 -1.46 -13.82
CA LEU A 121 1.94 -2.20 -13.36
C LEU A 121 0.73 -1.95 -14.26
N SER A 122 0.56 -0.73 -14.77
CA SER A 122 -0.56 -0.43 -15.69
C SER A 122 -0.45 -1.17 -17.01
N LEU A 123 0.78 -1.45 -17.49
CA LEU A 123 1.00 -2.29 -18.66
C LEU A 123 0.56 -3.74 -18.42
N LEU A 124 0.87 -4.31 -17.24
CA LEU A 124 0.36 -5.64 -16.87
C LEU A 124 -1.16 -5.66 -16.78
N ALA A 125 -1.76 -4.68 -16.08
CA ALA A 125 -3.20 -4.57 -15.98
C ALA A 125 -3.85 -4.41 -17.37
N ALA A 126 -3.25 -3.64 -18.27
CA ALA A 126 -3.75 -3.50 -19.65
C ALA A 126 -3.70 -4.83 -20.41
N ARG A 127 -2.70 -5.68 -20.14
CA ARG A 127 -2.66 -7.05 -20.69
C ARG A 127 -3.76 -7.92 -20.08
N ASP A 128 -3.96 -7.88 -18.76
CA ASP A 128 -4.99 -8.64 -18.04
C ASP A 128 -6.41 -8.28 -18.53
N PHE A 129 -6.66 -6.99 -18.77
CA PHE A 129 -7.92 -6.52 -19.33
C PHE A 129 -8.05 -6.71 -20.84
N GLY A 130 -7.02 -7.22 -21.52
CA GLY A 130 -7.01 -7.42 -22.97
C GLY A 130 -6.96 -6.13 -23.80
N PHE A 131 -6.46 -5.03 -23.22
CA PHE A 131 -6.28 -3.76 -23.94
C PHE A 131 -5.05 -3.79 -24.84
N ILE A 132 -4.02 -4.55 -24.45
CA ILE A 132 -2.81 -4.80 -25.24
C ILE A 132 -2.49 -6.30 -25.26
N GLY A 133 -1.73 -6.74 -26.26
CA GLY A 133 -1.21 -8.11 -26.35
C GLY A 133 0.17 -8.23 -25.68
N SER A 134 0.63 -9.48 -25.49
CA SER A 134 1.90 -9.79 -24.83
C SER A 134 3.12 -9.25 -25.59
N ALA A 135 3.07 -9.19 -26.91
CA ALA A 135 4.14 -8.58 -27.72
C ALA A 135 4.30 -7.08 -27.45
N VAL A 136 3.18 -6.34 -27.33
CA VAL A 136 3.20 -4.90 -26.97
C VAL A 136 3.64 -4.70 -25.53
N LEU A 137 3.19 -5.58 -24.62
CA LEU A 137 3.66 -5.59 -23.24
C LEU A 137 5.18 -5.75 -23.18
N ALA A 138 5.75 -6.75 -23.88
CA ALA A 138 7.19 -7.00 -23.92
C ALA A 138 7.97 -5.81 -24.49
N GLU A 139 7.48 -5.22 -25.57
CA GLU A 139 8.12 -4.06 -26.20
C GLU A 139 8.17 -2.85 -25.24
N ARG A 140 7.00 -2.40 -24.73
CA ARG A 140 6.92 -1.21 -23.87
C ARG A 140 7.66 -1.42 -22.54
N MET A 141 7.54 -2.60 -21.95
CA MET A 141 8.24 -2.97 -20.73
C MET A 141 9.76 -2.94 -20.92
N GLY A 142 10.26 -3.52 -22.04
CA GLY A 142 11.68 -3.52 -22.39
C GLY A 142 12.23 -2.11 -22.60
N GLN A 143 11.48 -1.24 -23.28
CA GLN A 143 11.86 0.17 -23.46
C GLN A 143 11.99 0.90 -22.13
N THR A 144 11.03 0.69 -21.23
CA THR A 144 11.02 1.32 -19.91
C THR A 144 12.17 0.81 -19.04
N ILE A 145 12.36 -0.52 -18.95
CA ILE A 145 13.46 -1.13 -18.19
C ILE A 145 14.81 -0.67 -18.76
N GLY A 146 14.96 -0.63 -20.08
CA GLY A 146 16.17 -0.14 -20.74
C GLY A 146 16.47 1.33 -20.40
N THR A 147 15.44 2.18 -20.25
CA THR A 147 15.64 3.55 -19.79
C THR A 147 16.00 3.61 -18.31
N VAL A 148 15.29 2.88 -17.46
CA VAL A 148 15.58 2.79 -16.01
C VAL A 148 17.01 2.32 -15.76
N SER A 149 17.52 1.39 -16.55
CA SER A 149 18.89 0.89 -16.42
C SER A 149 19.94 1.98 -16.65
N ARG A 150 19.67 2.94 -17.55
CA ARG A 150 20.55 4.08 -17.86
C ARG A 150 20.43 5.27 -16.89
N LEU A 151 19.36 5.34 -16.08
CA LEU A 151 19.22 6.42 -15.11
C LEU A 151 20.37 6.37 -14.09
N GLU A 152 20.87 7.55 -13.72
CA GLU A 152 21.83 7.69 -12.63
C GLU A 152 21.20 7.21 -11.31
N LYS A 153 21.95 6.45 -10.51
CA LYS A 153 21.48 5.84 -9.27
C LYS A 153 22.47 6.05 -8.14
N CYS A 154 22.01 6.01 -6.90
CA CYS A 154 22.85 5.92 -5.73
C CYS A 154 22.58 4.58 -5.03
N ARG A 155 23.56 3.70 -4.91
CA ARG A 155 23.43 2.37 -4.29
C ARG A 155 22.24 1.56 -4.83
N GLY A 156 22.02 1.61 -6.15
CA GLY A 156 20.89 0.94 -6.80
C GLY A 156 19.53 1.64 -6.65
N GLN A 157 19.45 2.71 -5.86
CA GLN A 157 18.22 3.48 -5.68
C GLN A 157 18.11 4.62 -6.71
N LEU A 158 16.90 4.88 -7.19
CA LEU A 158 16.58 5.99 -8.05
C LEU A 158 16.42 7.29 -7.24
N TYR A 159 16.74 8.42 -7.87
CA TYR A 159 16.48 9.75 -7.31
C TYR A 159 15.00 10.16 -7.44
N ASN A 160 14.60 11.06 -6.63
CA ASN A 160 13.28 11.69 -6.68
C ASN A 160 13.49 13.21 -6.87
N TRP A 161 13.53 13.69 -8.09
CA TRP A 161 12.92 13.32 -9.36
C TRP A 161 13.93 13.23 -10.52
N TYR A 162 13.45 12.82 -11.73
CA TYR A 162 14.17 12.93 -13.00
C TYR A 162 13.39 13.79 -13.97
N ASP A 163 14.11 14.59 -14.77
CA ASP A 163 13.59 15.19 -16.00
C ASP A 163 13.48 14.09 -17.07
N ILE A 164 12.28 13.86 -17.62
CA ILE A 164 12.08 12.77 -18.58
C ILE A 164 12.54 13.09 -20.01
N LYS A 165 12.91 14.33 -20.29
CA LYS A 165 13.50 14.72 -21.59
C LYS A 165 15.01 14.57 -21.61
N THR A 166 15.67 14.83 -20.49
CA THR A 166 17.13 14.80 -20.36
C THR A 166 17.65 13.58 -19.59
N LEU A 167 16.78 12.86 -18.87
CA LEU A 167 17.08 11.75 -17.96
C LEU A 167 17.99 12.15 -16.79
N ARG A 168 18.13 13.45 -16.50
CA ARG A 168 18.96 13.94 -15.41
C ARG A 168 18.15 14.02 -14.11
N PRO A 169 18.76 13.70 -12.95
CA PRO A 169 18.15 13.97 -11.66
C PRO A 169 17.84 15.46 -11.49
N LEU A 170 16.67 15.77 -10.91
CA LEU A 170 16.24 17.11 -10.59
C LEU A 170 16.52 17.48 -9.13
N GLY A 171 16.68 18.78 -8.87
CA GLY A 171 16.83 19.30 -7.51
C GLY A 171 18.08 18.77 -6.79
N ASN A 172 17.95 18.49 -5.48
CA ASN A 172 19.06 18.14 -4.60
C ASN A 172 19.42 16.64 -4.62
N ARG A 173 19.07 15.91 -5.68
CA ARG A 173 19.34 14.46 -5.79
C ARG A 173 18.79 13.69 -4.58
N TYR A 174 17.60 14.03 -4.13
CA TYR A 174 16.95 13.37 -3.01
C TYR A 174 16.55 11.93 -3.37
N ILE A 175 16.71 11.02 -2.42
CA ILE A 175 16.31 9.61 -2.55
C ILE A 175 15.26 9.35 -1.48
N SER A 176 14.01 9.19 -1.91
CA SER A 176 12.87 8.93 -1.03
C SER A 176 12.79 7.46 -0.64
N ALA A 177 12.68 7.16 0.65
CA ALA A 177 12.53 5.80 1.11
C ALA A 177 11.21 5.15 0.65
N VAL A 178 10.14 5.93 0.62
CA VAL A 178 8.83 5.44 0.21
C VAL A 178 8.76 5.24 -1.30
N ASP A 179 9.28 6.18 -2.11
CA ASP A 179 9.30 6.02 -3.57
C ASP A 179 10.20 4.86 -4.00
N SER A 180 11.36 4.71 -3.35
CA SER A 180 12.25 3.54 -3.55
C SER A 180 11.53 2.23 -3.21
N GLY A 181 10.81 2.21 -2.10
CA GLY A 181 10.06 1.04 -1.66
C GLY A 181 8.88 0.70 -2.55
N ASN A 182 8.13 1.72 -2.96
CA ASN A 182 7.02 1.56 -3.93
C ASN A 182 7.54 0.98 -5.24
N PHE A 183 8.59 1.56 -5.81
CA PHE A 183 9.18 1.08 -7.05
C PHE A 183 9.61 -0.39 -6.95
N VAL A 184 10.38 -0.74 -5.92
CA VAL A 184 10.88 -2.10 -5.74
C VAL A 184 9.76 -3.11 -5.52
N THR A 185 8.74 -2.77 -4.71
CA THR A 185 7.59 -3.67 -4.49
C THR A 185 6.74 -3.82 -5.74
N MET A 186 6.59 -2.77 -6.54
CA MET A 186 5.95 -2.83 -7.85
C MET A 186 6.73 -3.72 -8.81
N LEU A 187 8.07 -3.61 -8.85
CA LEU A 187 8.91 -4.49 -9.67
C LEU A 187 8.80 -5.96 -9.27
N VAL A 188 8.62 -6.27 -7.98
CA VAL A 188 8.35 -7.65 -7.53
C VAL A 188 7.03 -8.17 -8.13
N CYS A 189 5.98 -7.35 -8.11
CA CYS A 189 4.70 -7.70 -8.73
C CYS A 189 4.82 -7.81 -10.26
N VAL A 190 5.52 -6.84 -10.88
CA VAL A 190 5.76 -6.86 -12.34
C VAL A 190 6.50 -8.12 -12.76
N ALA A 191 7.57 -8.49 -12.07
CA ALA A 191 8.33 -9.69 -12.39
C ALA A 191 7.48 -10.96 -12.31
N ALA A 192 6.62 -11.08 -11.29
CA ALA A 192 5.70 -12.21 -11.17
C ALA A 192 4.69 -12.26 -12.31
N GLY A 193 4.08 -11.10 -12.65
CA GLY A 193 3.11 -11.03 -13.76
C GLY A 193 3.75 -11.29 -15.13
N LEU A 194 4.98 -10.84 -15.36
CA LEU A 194 5.72 -11.15 -16.60
C LEU A 194 6.00 -12.65 -16.74
N ASP A 195 6.35 -13.33 -15.64
CA ASP A 195 6.52 -14.79 -15.65
C ASP A 195 5.24 -15.53 -16.04
N GLU A 196 4.07 -15.06 -15.59
CA GLU A 196 2.78 -15.67 -15.94
C GLU A 196 2.53 -15.65 -17.46
N TYR A 197 2.97 -14.60 -18.15
CA TYR A 197 2.82 -14.43 -19.60
C TYR A 197 4.06 -14.88 -20.42
N SER A 198 5.11 -15.38 -19.78
CA SER A 198 6.34 -15.77 -20.47
C SER A 198 6.17 -16.90 -21.52
N HIS A 199 5.13 -17.69 -21.38
CA HIS A 199 4.74 -18.72 -22.36
C HIS A 199 4.18 -18.14 -23.68
N GLU A 200 3.69 -16.89 -23.67
CA GLU A 200 3.18 -16.21 -24.85
C GLU A 200 4.29 -15.42 -25.59
N ASP A 201 5.29 -14.91 -24.84
CA ASP A 201 6.44 -14.20 -25.40
C ASP A 201 7.67 -14.41 -24.49
N ILE A 202 8.70 -15.06 -25.00
CA ILE A 202 9.91 -15.42 -24.23
C ILE A 202 10.63 -14.19 -23.68
N ARG A 203 10.54 -13.04 -24.34
CA ARG A 203 11.16 -11.78 -23.87
C ARG A 203 10.65 -11.39 -22.47
N LEU A 204 9.42 -11.78 -22.11
CA LEU A 204 8.84 -11.47 -20.81
C LEU A 204 9.61 -12.16 -19.67
N ALA A 205 10.14 -13.36 -19.88
CA ALA A 205 10.99 -14.03 -18.88
C ALA A 205 12.31 -13.29 -18.64
N GLU A 206 12.94 -12.78 -19.70
CA GLU A 206 14.15 -11.97 -19.61
C GLU A 206 13.89 -10.66 -18.86
N LEU A 207 12.81 -9.96 -19.21
CA LEU A 207 12.40 -8.72 -18.53
C LEU A 207 12.03 -8.95 -17.04
N ALA A 208 11.45 -10.11 -16.71
CA ALA A 208 11.21 -10.49 -15.31
C ALA A 208 12.54 -10.66 -14.55
N ALA A 209 13.56 -11.26 -15.19
CA ALA A 209 14.88 -11.38 -14.59
C ALA A 209 15.57 -10.01 -14.40
N ASP A 210 15.41 -9.09 -15.34
CA ASP A 210 15.91 -7.72 -15.23
C ASP A 210 15.25 -6.98 -14.07
N CYS A 211 13.92 -7.07 -13.91
CA CYS A 211 13.21 -6.52 -12.76
C CYS A 211 13.77 -7.06 -11.45
N ARG A 212 14.00 -8.37 -11.36
CA ARG A 212 14.59 -8.99 -10.16
C ARG A 212 16.03 -8.53 -9.90
N SER A 213 16.79 -8.24 -10.94
CA SER A 213 18.14 -7.68 -10.78
C SER A 213 18.08 -6.28 -10.18
N ILE A 214 17.23 -5.40 -10.70
CA ILE A 214 17.04 -4.05 -10.15
C ILE A 214 16.61 -4.14 -8.66
N VAL A 215 15.67 -5.04 -8.34
CA VAL A 215 15.22 -5.28 -6.95
C VAL A 215 16.37 -5.75 -6.05
N ARG A 216 17.22 -6.63 -6.54
CA ARG A 216 18.36 -7.16 -5.78
C ARG A 216 19.39 -6.09 -5.47
N ASP A 217 19.68 -5.22 -6.44
CA ASP A 217 20.74 -4.21 -6.38
C ASP A 217 20.34 -2.98 -5.53
N ALA A 218 19.05 -2.81 -5.24
CA ALA A 218 18.53 -1.71 -4.42
C ALA A 218 18.91 -1.87 -2.94
N ASP A 219 19.78 -1.00 -2.44
CA ASP A 219 20.23 -0.98 -1.03
C ASP A 219 19.26 -0.20 -0.14
N PHE A 220 18.51 -0.90 0.70
CA PHE A 220 17.65 -0.30 1.73
C PHE A 220 18.35 -0.06 3.06
N GLY A 221 19.58 -0.55 3.23
CA GLY A 221 20.39 -0.30 4.42
C GLY A 221 20.68 1.19 4.63
N MET A 222 20.73 1.98 3.54
CA MET A 222 20.94 3.43 3.60
C MET A 222 19.81 4.18 4.32
N PHE A 223 18.57 3.65 4.32
CA PHE A 223 17.43 4.25 5.00
C PHE A 223 17.25 3.76 6.44
N TRP A 224 18.02 2.74 6.87
CA TRP A 224 17.80 2.09 8.15
C TRP A 224 18.32 2.88 9.34
N ASN A 225 17.44 3.18 10.30
CA ASN A 225 17.83 3.73 11.60
C ASN A 225 17.86 2.60 12.64
N PRO A 226 19.05 2.10 13.03
CA PRO A 226 19.17 0.97 13.94
C PRO A 226 18.76 1.29 15.39
N LYS A 227 18.76 2.58 15.78
CA LYS A 227 18.34 3.02 17.12
C LYS A 227 16.83 3.04 17.27
N LYS A 228 16.13 3.53 16.23
CA LYS A 228 14.66 3.61 16.23
C LYS A 228 14.00 2.37 15.66
N HIS A 229 14.74 1.52 14.97
CA HIS A 229 14.21 0.38 14.18
C HIS A 229 13.18 0.80 13.13
N MET A 230 13.41 1.91 12.46
CA MET A 230 12.52 2.53 11.48
C MET A 230 13.31 2.98 10.25
N LEU A 231 12.63 3.35 9.17
CA LEU A 231 13.24 3.96 8.00
C LEU A 231 13.21 5.48 8.11
N TYR A 232 14.34 6.13 7.81
CA TYR A 232 14.36 7.57 7.56
C TYR A 232 13.45 7.92 6.37
N LEU A 233 12.98 9.17 6.29
CA LEU A 233 12.16 9.61 5.15
C LEU A 233 12.91 9.52 3.83
N GLY A 234 14.21 9.79 3.85
CA GLY A 234 15.06 9.69 2.67
C GLY A 234 16.51 10.04 2.93
N CYS A 235 17.29 10.02 1.87
CA CYS A 235 18.71 10.30 1.86
C CYS A 235 19.05 11.39 0.83
N ASP A 236 20.22 11.98 0.97
CA ASP A 236 20.83 12.87 -0.04
C ASP A 236 21.41 12.08 -1.22
N GLY A 237 22.00 12.79 -2.18
CA GLY A 237 22.60 12.20 -3.37
C GLY A 237 23.81 11.30 -3.12
N GLU A 238 24.36 11.31 -1.91
CA GLU A 238 25.46 10.44 -1.48
C GLU A 238 24.97 9.22 -0.67
N GLY A 239 23.65 9.15 -0.42
CA GLY A 239 23.04 8.09 0.36
C GLY A 239 23.14 8.27 1.87
N LYS A 240 23.34 9.50 2.35
CA LYS A 240 23.32 9.85 3.78
C LYS A 240 21.90 10.26 4.18
N PRO A 241 21.37 9.77 5.33
CA PRO A 241 20.06 10.16 5.80
C PRO A 241 19.88 11.67 5.94
N GLN A 242 18.78 12.21 5.41
CA GLN A 242 18.40 13.61 5.57
C GLN A 242 17.47 13.79 6.77
N GLY A 243 17.95 14.51 7.79
CA GLY A 243 17.20 14.77 9.02
C GLY A 243 17.07 13.56 9.95
N SER A 244 16.23 13.72 10.98
CA SER A 244 16.04 12.71 12.05
C SER A 244 14.65 12.07 12.06
N ILE A 245 13.78 12.48 11.14
CA ILE A 245 12.40 11.99 11.04
C ILE A 245 12.42 10.63 10.35
N CYS A 246 11.61 9.71 10.89
CA CYS A 246 11.42 8.37 10.33
C CYS A 246 9.93 8.12 10.06
N TYR A 247 9.65 7.18 9.18
CA TYR A 247 8.30 6.63 9.02
C TYR A 247 7.96 5.79 10.26
N ASP A 248 6.95 6.21 11.02
CA ASP A 248 6.59 5.65 12.31
C ASP A 248 5.15 5.08 12.38
N MET A 249 4.33 5.23 11.33
CA MET A 249 2.94 4.78 11.33
C MET A 249 2.74 3.53 10.47
N LEU A 250 1.97 2.56 10.99
CA LEU A 250 1.61 1.37 10.23
C LEU A 250 0.60 1.69 9.11
N MET A 251 -0.41 2.54 9.38
CA MET A 251 -1.33 3.01 8.35
C MET A 251 -0.70 4.17 7.59
N SER A 252 0.14 3.82 6.64
CA SER A 252 0.92 4.71 5.79
C SER A 252 1.33 3.97 4.53
N GLU A 253 1.67 4.70 3.49
CA GLU A 253 2.20 4.16 2.23
C GLU A 253 3.48 3.31 2.41
N ILE A 254 4.31 3.63 3.43
CA ILE A 254 5.52 2.85 3.74
C ILE A 254 5.22 1.41 4.19
N ARG A 255 3.97 1.08 4.52
CA ARG A 255 3.57 -0.24 5.00
C ARG A 255 3.99 -1.36 4.04
N THR A 256 3.80 -1.17 2.75
CA THR A 256 4.18 -2.14 1.71
C THR A 256 5.68 -2.40 1.72
N THR A 257 6.47 -1.33 1.75
CA THR A 257 7.94 -1.39 1.83
C THR A 257 8.40 -2.12 3.09
N CYS A 258 7.89 -1.73 4.25
CA CYS A 258 8.25 -2.36 5.52
C CYS A 258 7.88 -3.85 5.56
N TYR A 259 6.70 -4.20 5.04
CA TYR A 259 6.29 -5.60 4.92
C TYR A 259 7.28 -6.39 4.06
N TRP A 260 7.56 -5.90 2.86
CA TRP A 260 8.45 -6.58 1.92
C TRP A 260 9.88 -6.72 2.46
N LEU A 261 10.45 -5.68 3.06
CA LEU A 261 11.79 -5.71 3.65
C LEU A 261 11.91 -6.74 4.78
N CYS A 262 10.86 -6.87 5.60
CA CYS A 262 10.81 -7.89 6.66
C CYS A 262 10.58 -9.29 6.10
N ALA A 263 9.67 -9.45 5.14
CA ALA A 263 9.32 -10.74 4.55
C ALA A 263 10.48 -11.32 3.71
N SER A 264 11.23 -10.47 3.00
CA SER A 264 12.41 -10.87 2.24
C SER A 264 13.69 -11.05 3.08
N GLY A 265 13.64 -10.76 4.40
CA GLY A 265 14.78 -10.86 5.31
C GLY A 265 15.84 -9.76 5.13
N ARG A 266 15.56 -8.71 4.34
CA ARG A 266 16.50 -7.60 4.10
C ARG A 266 16.70 -6.71 5.31
N LEU A 267 15.63 -6.53 6.12
CA LEU A 267 15.70 -5.81 7.41
C LEU A 267 15.03 -6.62 8.52
N PRO A 268 15.39 -6.38 9.79
CA PRO A 268 14.86 -7.11 10.93
C PRO A 268 13.34 -6.93 11.08
N LYS A 269 12.63 -7.95 11.59
CA LYS A 269 11.19 -7.88 11.91
C LYS A 269 10.83 -6.75 12.89
N LYS A 270 11.80 -6.24 13.65
CA LYS A 270 11.64 -5.06 14.49
C LYS A 270 11.18 -3.82 13.73
N LEU A 271 11.52 -3.68 12.43
CA LEU A 271 10.99 -2.62 11.57
C LEU A 271 9.47 -2.61 11.59
N TRP A 272 8.83 -3.74 11.33
CA TRP A 272 7.37 -3.88 11.34
C TRP A 272 6.76 -3.67 12.73
N GLN A 273 7.44 -4.18 13.76
CA GLN A 273 6.98 -4.08 15.14
C GLN A 273 7.05 -2.64 15.69
N SER A 274 7.99 -1.84 15.22
CA SER A 274 8.21 -0.45 15.67
C SER A 274 7.22 0.54 15.05
N LEU A 275 6.50 0.17 13.99
CA LEU A 275 5.48 1.03 13.41
C LEU A 275 4.31 1.20 14.40
N SER A 276 3.94 2.44 14.65
CA SER A 276 2.85 2.80 15.58
C SER A 276 1.49 2.30 15.07
N ARG A 277 0.69 1.84 16.02
CA ARG A 277 -0.69 1.38 15.83
C ARG A 277 -1.64 2.22 16.69
N THR A 278 -1.47 3.54 16.64
CA THR A 278 -2.34 4.47 17.38
C THR A 278 -3.78 4.31 16.92
N ILE A 279 -4.66 4.04 17.87
CA ILE A 279 -6.07 3.68 17.62
C ILE A 279 -6.97 4.83 18.02
N THR A 280 -8.03 5.04 17.26
CA THR A 280 -9.14 5.93 17.62
C THR A 280 -10.48 5.32 17.20
N ALA A 281 -11.56 5.91 17.71
CA ALA A 281 -12.93 5.52 17.36
C ALA A 281 -13.66 6.71 16.72
N GLU A 282 -14.37 6.46 15.64
CA GLU A 282 -15.21 7.45 14.96
C GLU A 282 -16.36 6.77 14.21
N ASN A 283 -17.57 7.34 14.32
CA ASN A 283 -18.78 6.87 13.63
C ASN A 283 -19.08 5.36 13.81
N GLY A 284 -18.84 4.82 15.01
CA GLY A 284 -19.09 3.41 15.33
C GLY A 284 -18.02 2.45 14.82
N TYR A 285 -16.94 2.93 14.23
CA TYR A 285 -15.78 2.15 13.80
C TYR A 285 -14.56 2.45 14.65
N ILE A 286 -13.71 1.46 14.82
CA ILE A 286 -12.42 1.57 15.52
C ILE A 286 -11.33 1.25 14.51
N GLY A 287 -10.26 2.07 14.48
CA GLY A 287 -9.17 1.83 13.56
C GLY A 287 -7.91 2.61 13.90
N MET A 288 -6.83 2.23 13.24
CA MET A 288 -5.57 2.93 13.36
C MET A 288 -5.61 4.23 12.56
N VAL A 289 -5.03 5.29 13.12
CA VAL A 289 -4.84 6.58 12.43
C VAL A 289 -3.60 6.56 11.55
N SER A 290 -3.59 7.41 10.51
CA SER A 290 -2.41 7.73 9.70
C SER A 290 -1.87 9.12 10.05
N TRP A 291 -0.81 9.59 9.37
CA TRP A 291 -0.29 10.93 9.60
C TRP A 291 -1.27 12.02 9.21
N ALA A 292 -1.80 11.93 7.99
CA ALA A 292 -2.65 12.95 7.39
C ALA A 292 -4.13 12.55 7.31
N GLY A 293 -4.46 11.27 7.41
CA GLY A 293 -5.81 10.77 7.19
C GLY A 293 -6.23 10.74 5.74
N SER A 294 -5.25 10.67 4.81
CA SER A 294 -5.50 10.66 3.37
C SER A 294 -5.95 9.28 2.87
N CYS A 295 -6.72 9.26 1.79
CA CYS A 295 -7.04 7.99 1.11
C CYS A 295 -5.78 7.25 0.67
N PHE A 296 -4.79 7.96 0.19
CA PHE A 296 -3.54 7.38 -0.29
C PHE A 296 -2.83 6.58 0.81
N GLU A 297 -2.66 7.14 2.01
CA GLU A 297 -2.01 6.46 3.13
C GLU A 297 -2.68 5.14 3.53
N TYR A 298 -4.02 5.07 3.45
CA TYR A 298 -4.76 3.88 3.83
C TYR A 298 -4.84 2.83 2.73
N PHE A 299 -5.10 3.23 1.48
CA PHE A 299 -5.54 2.33 0.43
C PHE A 299 -4.47 2.00 -0.62
N MET A 300 -3.42 2.82 -0.79
CA MET A 300 -2.34 2.51 -1.72
C MET A 300 -1.66 1.16 -1.43
N PRO A 301 -1.36 0.79 -0.17
CA PRO A 301 -0.78 -0.52 0.13
C PRO A 301 -1.67 -1.71 -0.24
N GLU A 302 -2.99 -1.52 -0.33
CA GLU A 302 -3.94 -2.58 -0.70
C GLU A 302 -3.86 -2.97 -2.20
N LEU A 303 -3.13 -2.20 -3.00
CA LEU A 303 -2.84 -2.55 -4.39
C LEU A 303 -1.83 -3.71 -4.48
N PHE A 304 -1.04 -3.94 -3.42
CA PHE A 304 0.08 -4.89 -3.42
C PHE A 304 -0.05 -5.96 -2.34
N LEU A 305 -0.67 -5.61 -1.20
CA LEU A 305 -0.81 -6.51 -0.07
C LEU A 305 -2.20 -7.13 -0.05
N LYS A 306 -2.23 -8.46 0.04
CA LYS A 306 -3.50 -9.16 0.20
C LYS A 306 -4.17 -8.71 1.50
N ARG A 307 -5.40 -8.27 1.38
CA ARG A 307 -6.24 -7.92 2.52
C ARG A 307 -6.70 -9.18 3.23
N GLU A 308 -6.32 -9.32 4.48
CA GLU A 308 -6.82 -10.39 5.35
C GLU A 308 -8.10 -9.90 6.04
N LYS A 309 -9.22 -10.54 5.69
CA LYS A 309 -10.54 -10.20 6.22
C LYS A 309 -10.58 -10.34 7.74
N ASP A 310 -11.34 -9.44 8.38
CA ASP A 310 -11.53 -9.40 9.84
C ASP A 310 -10.22 -9.22 10.64
N SER A 311 -9.12 -8.83 9.95
CA SER A 311 -7.90 -8.39 10.60
C SER A 311 -8.04 -6.94 11.10
N PHE A 312 -7.14 -6.53 12.00
CA PHE A 312 -7.14 -5.15 12.49
C PHE A 312 -6.80 -4.12 11.38
N ILE A 313 -6.07 -4.55 10.33
CA ILE A 313 -5.88 -3.72 9.13
C ILE A 313 -7.22 -3.58 8.38
N ASP A 314 -7.97 -4.66 8.20
CA ASP A 314 -9.27 -4.64 7.56
C ASP A 314 -10.26 -3.72 8.29
N GLU A 315 -10.33 -3.79 9.61
CA GLU A 315 -11.13 -2.86 10.42
C GLU A 315 -10.66 -1.40 10.26
N SER A 316 -9.35 -1.16 10.20
CA SER A 316 -8.80 0.18 9.98
C SER A 316 -9.14 0.73 8.59
N LEU A 317 -9.22 -0.12 7.57
CA LEU A 317 -9.67 0.28 6.24
C LEU A 317 -11.16 0.61 6.21
N ARG A 318 -11.99 -0.15 6.93
CA ARG A 318 -13.43 0.14 7.10
C ARG A 318 -13.63 1.45 7.86
N PHE A 319 -12.86 1.67 8.93
CA PHE A 319 -12.81 2.92 9.69
C PHE A 319 -12.46 4.11 8.77
N ALA A 320 -11.38 3.98 7.96
CA ALA A 320 -10.96 5.02 7.03
C ALA A 320 -12.03 5.31 5.98
N LEU A 321 -12.62 4.28 5.36
CA LEU A 321 -13.69 4.42 4.37
C LEU A 321 -14.93 5.11 4.97
N SER A 322 -15.31 4.75 6.20
CA SER A 322 -16.40 5.40 6.92
C SER A 322 -16.08 6.87 7.17
N GLY A 323 -14.89 7.18 7.67
CA GLY A 323 -14.45 8.55 7.92
C GLY A 323 -14.45 9.40 6.65
N GLN A 324 -13.96 8.88 5.54
CA GLN A 324 -13.97 9.56 4.24
C GLN A 324 -15.41 9.85 3.77
N LYS A 325 -16.32 8.87 3.87
CA LYS A 325 -17.72 9.04 3.49
C LYS A 325 -18.46 10.07 4.35
N HIS A 326 -18.18 10.11 5.65
CA HIS A 326 -18.81 11.10 6.55
C HIS A 326 -18.23 12.50 6.38
N HIS A 327 -16.97 12.61 5.94
CA HIS A 327 -16.32 13.90 5.69
C HIS A 327 -16.70 14.51 4.33
N ARG A 328 -17.40 13.76 3.48
CA ARG A 328 -17.79 14.21 2.14
C ARG A 328 -18.50 15.56 2.14
N LYS A 329 -18.19 16.38 1.13
CA LYS A 329 -18.91 17.61 0.82
C LYS A 329 -19.50 17.50 -0.58
N ASN A 330 -20.76 17.92 -0.76
CA ASN A 330 -21.45 17.90 -2.06
C ASN A 330 -21.41 16.52 -2.77
N GLY A 331 -21.47 15.43 -2.00
CA GLY A 331 -21.41 14.08 -2.56
C GLY A 331 -20.02 13.55 -2.89
N ILE A 332 -19.00 14.37 -2.89
CA ILE A 332 -17.61 14.00 -3.19
C ILE A 332 -16.94 13.50 -1.91
N PHE A 333 -16.26 12.37 -1.98
CA PHE A 333 -15.44 11.82 -0.92
C PHE A 333 -14.13 11.24 -1.51
N GLY A 334 -13.18 10.86 -0.64
CA GLY A 334 -11.88 10.35 -1.09
C GLY A 334 -10.82 11.42 -1.00
N VAL A 335 -10.87 12.22 0.10
CA VAL A 335 -9.86 13.26 0.35
C VAL A 335 -8.48 12.62 0.48
N SER A 336 -7.55 13.10 -0.34
CA SER A 336 -6.20 12.57 -0.42
C SER A 336 -5.20 13.67 -0.75
N GLU A 337 -3.97 13.29 -0.89
CA GLU A 337 -2.89 14.14 -1.38
C GLU A 337 -3.18 14.56 -2.81
N SER A 338 -3.14 15.85 -3.08
CA SER A 338 -3.52 16.39 -4.38
C SER A 338 -3.02 17.81 -4.55
N GLY A 339 -3.20 18.33 -5.76
CA GLY A 339 -3.21 19.77 -5.99
C GLY A 339 -4.30 20.44 -5.15
N TYR A 340 -4.11 21.67 -4.78
CA TYR A 340 -5.12 22.49 -4.11
C TYR A 340 -5.25 23.85 -4.79
N PHE A 341 -6.38 24.50 -4.58
CA PHE A 341 -6.70 25.76 -5.24
C PHE A 341 -5.80 26.91 -4.77
N ALA A 342 -4.55 26.82 -5.14
CA ALA A 342 -3.54 27.88 -5.09
C ALA A 342 -2.53 27.61 -6.22
N PHE A 343 -2.07 28.68 -6.87
CA PHE A 343 -1.22 28.56 -8.04
C PHE A 343 0.19 29.09 -7.76
N ASP A 344 1.16 28.54 -8.46
CA ASP A 344 2.48 29.15 -8.59
C ASP A 344 2.48 30.25 -9.69
N PRO A 345 3.60 30.96 -9.91
CA PRO A 345 3.67 31.99 -10.96
C PRO A 345 3.40 31.47 -12.38
N ASP A 346 3.62 30.18 -12.62
CA ASP A 346 3.40 29.52 -13.91
C ASP A 346 1.97 28.93 -14.02
N MET A 347 1.08 29.28 -13.09
CA MET A 347 -0.31 28.82 -13.03
C MET A 347 -0.46 27.32 -12.82
N ASN A 348 0.55 26.65 -12.24
CA ASN A 348 0.41 25.28 -11.81
C ASN A 348 -0.21 25.20 -10.41
N TYR A 349 -1.08 24.22 -10.18
CA TYR A 349 -1.60 23.93 -8.86
C TYR A 349 -0.48 23.57 -7.89
N ARG A 350 -0.53 24.14 -6.70
CA ARG A 350 0.36 23.74 -5.60
C ARG A 350 -0.11 22.42 -5.02
N TYR A 351 0.85 21.57 -4.67
CA TYR A 351 0.61 20.29 -4.01
C TYR A 351 0.54 20.46 -2.49
N LYS A 352 -0.37 19.71 -1.87
CA LYS A 352 -0.43 19.59 -0.42
C LYS A 352 -0.95 18.22 0.01
N VAL A 353 -0.40 17.76 1.13
CA VAL A 353 -0.93 16.58 1.82
C VAL A 353 -2.23 16.95 2.53
N HIS A 354 -3.32 16.35 2.11
CA HIS A 354 -4.64 16.52 2.68
C HIS A 354 -5.22 15.18 3.14
N GLY A 355 -6.03 15.24 4.20
CA GLY A 355 -6.75 14.08 4.69
C GLY A 355 -7.91 14.47 5.58
N VAL A 356 -8.62 13.48 6.06
CA VAL A 356 -9.74 13.65 7.00
C VAL A 356 -9.19 13.83 8.40
N PRO A 357 -9.46 14.97 9.09
CA PRO A 357 -8.83 15.28 10.39
C PRO A 357 -9.05 14.23 11.47
N LYS A 358 -10.18 13.53 11.45
CA LYS A 358 -10.52 12.49 12.42
C LYS A 358 -9.78 11.16 12.18
N LEU A 359 -9.21 10.99 10.99
CA LEU A 359 -8.37 9.84 10.62
C LEU A 359 -6.89 10.15 10.79
N ALA A 360 -6.53 11.40 11.12
CA ALA A 360 -5.18 11.92 11.12
C ALA A 360 -4.61 12.08 12.53
N LEU A 361 -3.34 11.75 12.69
CA LEU A 361 -2.56 12.12 13.88
C LEU A 361 -2.18 13.61 13.82
N LYS A 362 -1.81 14.11 12.64
CA LYS A 362 -1.49 15.52 12.38
C LYS A 362 -2.74 16.25 11.89
N ARG A 363 -3.08 17.38 12.53
CA ARG A 363 -4.19 18.23 12.11
C ARG A 363 -3.66 19.35 11.24
N TYR A 364 -4.14 19.42 10.01
CA TYR A 364 -3.86 20.54 9.11
C TYR A 364 -4.80 21.72 9.36
N PRO A 365 -4.38 22.97 9.07
CA PRO A 365 -5.24 24.14 9.19
C PRO A 365 -6.56 23.97 8.45
N ARG A 366 -7.65 24.47 9.04
CA ARG A 366 -8.97 24.49 8.40
C ARG A 366 -8.99 25.54 7.28
N GLY A 367 -9.75 25.30 6.23
CA GLY A 367 -10.06 26.30 5.20
C GLY A 367 -9.30 26.16 3.90
N GLU A 368 -8.57 25.09 3.69
CA GLU A 368 -7.90 24.82 2.41
C GLU A 368 -8.78 23.93 1.51
N PHE A 369 -8.80 24.26 0.23
CA PHE A 369 -9.57 23.55 -0.77
C PHE A 369 -8.63 22.68 -1.61
N VAL A 370 -9.00 21.40 -1.74
CA VAL A 370 -8.34 20.44 -2.63
C VAL A 370 -9.09 20.44 -3.95
N VAL A 371 -8.35 20.37 -5.04
CA VAL A 371 -8.90 20.37 -6.42
C VAL A 371 -9.22 18.94 -6.84
#